data_de41c13bdc13c5fae6b6fcdc45596e84
#
_entry.id   de41c13bdc13c5fae6b6fcdc45596e84
#
_cell.length_a   1.000
_cell.length_b   1.000
_cell.length_c   1.000
_cell.angle_alpha   90.00
_cell.angle_beta   90.00
_cell.angle_gamma   90.00
#
_symmetry.space_group_name_H-M   'P 1'
#
loop_
_entity.id
_entity.type
_entity.pdbx_description
1 polymer ?
#
loop_
_entity_poly.entity_id
_entity_poly.type
_entity_poly.pdbx_seq_one_letter_code
_entity_poly.pdbx_strand_id
1 'polypeptide(L)'
;MKILFLILVFGLAKDTYSQRPEIVETELDSAFNLGNRKEMESMIIWKLTSELDLEVDQAEKFFPRFRKHRKEIEILRKKDRLLAKSIKLDISQNKKLKQSEVVKMIKELSSFRRKMADLEDNFLIKSGDILNPEQQAKLGIFKRKMMRELKGGINKKRSRGGKRKFSNERKNNKRGFWK
;
A
#
# COMPACT_ATOMS: atom_id res chain seq x y z
N MET A 1 -48.79 14.89 -34.72
CA MET A 1 -48.95 13.90 -33.64
C MET A 1 -48.02 12.74 -33.92
N LYS A 2 -47.13 12.48 -33.00
CA LYS A 2 -46.33 11.31 -32.64
C LYS A 2 -44.88 11.69 -32.46
N ILE A 3 -44.63 12.44 -31.42
CA ILE A 3 -43.35 12.49 -30.72
C ILE A 3 -43.43 11.32 -29.75
N LEU A 4 -42.58 10.32 -29.95
CA LEU A 4 -42.51 9.25 -28.99
C LEU A 4 -41.08 8.78 -28.83
N PHE A 5 -40.60 9.00 -27.61
CA PHE A 5 -39.71 8.12 -26.85
C PHE A 5 -38.38 7.73 -27.49
N LEU A 6 -37.41 8.56 -27.26
CA LEU A 6 -36.03 8.15 -27.18
C LEU A 6 -35.54 8.42 -25.74
N ILE A 7 -36.06 7.63 -24.81
CA ILE A 7 -35.52 7.48 -23.49
C ILE A 7 -34.39 6.42 -23.63
N LEU A 8 -33.26 6.88 -23.94
CA LEU A 8 -32.09 6.96 -23.10
C LEU A 8 -31.95 5.82 -22.12
N VAL A 9 -31.35 4.75 -22.62
CA VAL A 9 -30.68 3.79 -21.76
C VAL A 9 -29.23 4.28 -21.58
N PHE A 10 -29.08 5.33 -20.76
CA PHE A 10 -27.79 5.58 -20.08
C PHE A 10 -27.75 4.66 -18.86
N GLY A 11 -27.59 3.37 -19.14
CA GLY A 11 -27.36 2.36 -18.13
C GLY A 11 -25.98 2.57 -17.53
N LEU A 12 -25.99 2.95 -16.29
CA LEU A 12 -25.24 2.39 -15.15
C LEU A 12 -23.99 1.58 -15.54
N ALA A 13 -23.02 2.23 -16.14
CA ALA A 13 -21.65 1.86 -15.94
C ALA A 13 -21.26 2.39 -14.54
N LYS A 14 -21.59 1.63 -13.52
CA LYS A 14 -21.03 1.86 -12.18
C LYS A 14 -19.51 1.71 -12.31
N ASP A 15 -18.85 2.83 -12.13
CA ASP A 15 -17.41 2.95 -12.02
C ASP A 15 -16.84 1.98 -10.99
N THR A 16 -16.46 0.80 -11.44
CA THR A 16 -15.67 -0.16 -10.67
C THR A 16 -14.17 0.13 -10.74
N TYR A 17 -13.78 1.32 -11.24
CA TYR A 17 -12.39 1.65 -11.52
C TYR A 17 -11.64 2.35 -10.37
N SER A 18 -12.28 2.72 -9.28
CA SER A 18 -11.66 3.65 -8.32
C SER A 18 -11.19 3.08 -6.98
N GLN A 19 -11.24 1.77 -6.73
CA GLN A 19 -10.99 1.30 -5.34
C GLN A 19 -9.79 0.39 -5.13
N ARG A 20 -8.91 0.17 -6.10
CA ARG A 20 -7.84 -0.84 -5.94
C ARG A 20 -6.46 -0.39 -5.43
N PRO A 21 -5.95 0.83 -5.60
CA PRO A 21 -4.61 1.14 -5.07
C PRO A 21 -4.57 1.49 -3.59
N GLU A 22 -5.63 2.12 -3.06
CA GLU A 22 -5.60 2.73 -1.72
C GLU A 22 -5.78 1.75 -0.57
N ILE A 23 -6.58 0.71 -0.76
CA ILE A 23 -6.86 -0.32 0.26
C ILE A 23 -5.60 -1.15 0.58
N VAL A 24 -4.73 -1.36 -0.39
CA VAL A 24 -3.56 -2.21 -0.22
C VAL A 24 -2.43 -1.51 0.51
N GLU A 25 -2.27 -0.21 0.33
CA GLU A 25 -1.27 0.56 1.10
C GLU A 25 -1.69 0.73 2.56
N THR A 26 -2.97 0.93 2.83
CA THR A 26 -3.49 1.05 4.20
C THR A 26 -3.54 -0.28 4.95
N GLU A 27 -3.86 -1.39 4.30
CA GLU A 27 -3.82 -2.71 4.93
C GLU A 27 -2.38 -3.17 5.20
N LEU A 28 -1.45 -2.82 4.32
CA LEU A 28 -0.04 -3.10 4.52
C LEU A 28 0.54 -2.20 5.62
N ASP A 29 0.19 -0.93 5.65
CA ASP A 29 0.58 0.01 6.70
C ASP A 29 -0.01 -0.38 8.07
N SER A 30 -1.21 -0.96 8.13
CA SER A 30 -1.80 -1.49 9.36
C SER A 30 -1.14 -2.79 9.79
N ALA A 31 -0.76 -3.67 8.88
CA ALA A 31 0.03 -4.87 9.17
C ALA A 31 1.46 -4.51 9.64
N PHE A 32 2.03 -3.42 9.11
CA PHE A 32 3.29 -2.85 9.59
C PHE A 32 3.19 -2.21 10.98
N ASN A 33 2.02 -1.75 11.38
CA ASN A 33 1.79 -1.09 12.69
C ASN A 33 1.42 -2.05 13.82
N LEU A 34 1.06 -3.30 13.52
CA LEU A 34 0.65 -4.29 14.51
C LEU A 34 1.87 -5.08 15.05
N GLY A 35 2.56 -4.50 16.00
CA GLY A 35 3.40 -5.25 16.95
C GLY A 35 4.78 -5.74 16.48
N ASN A 36 5.04 -5.90 15.18
CA ASN A 36 6.25 -6.54 14.65
C ASN A 36 7.14 -5.61 13.82
N ARG A 37 7.23 -4.35 14.23
CA ARG A 37 8.02 -3.35 13.48
C ARG A 37 9.50 -3.72 13.39
N LYS A 38 10.07 -4.23 14.48
CA LYS A 38 11.49 -4.67 14.53
C LYS A 38 11.73 -5.91 13.67
N GLU A 39 10.83 -6.90 13.74
CA GLU A 39 10.92 -8.11 12.93
C GLU A 39 10.78 -7.80 11.44
N MET A 40 9.86 -6.91 11.09
CA MET A 40 9.69 -6.46 9.73
C MET A 40 10.92 -5.70 9.21
N GLU A 41 11.52 -4.86 10.04
CA GLU A 41 12.76 -4.16 9.67
C GLU A 41 13.91 -5.14 9.45
N SER A 42 14.08 -6.10 10.34
CA SER A 42 15.08 -7.16 10.21
C SER A 42 14.86 -8.00 8.93
N MET A 43 13.61 -8.35 8.62
CA MET A 43 13.28 -9.06 7.39
C MET A 43 13.60 -8.23 6.13
N ILE A 44 13.31 -6.93 6.14
CA ILE A 44 13.63 -6.04 5.01
C ILE A 44 15.16 -5.94 4.84
N ILE A 45 15.89 -5.76 5.93
CA ILE A 45 17.37 -5.70 5.91
C ILE A 45 17.92 -6.99 5.35
N TRP A 46 17.50 -8.13 5.85
CA TRP A 46 17.94 -9.44 5.37
C TRP A 46 17.64 -9.63 3.88
N LYS A 47 16.43 -9.31 3.44
CA LYS A 47 16.04 -9.40 2.02
C LYS A 47 16.88 -8.44 1.15
N LEU A 48 17.10 -7.22 1.60
CA LEU A 48 17.94 -6.25 0.85
C LEU A 48 19.37 -6.76 0.72
N THR A 49 19.97 -7.25 1.82
CA THR A 49 21.33 -7.83 1.79
C THR A 49 21.40 -8.95 0.76
N SER A 50 20.46 -9.88 0.79
CA SER A 50 20.42 -11.04 -0.12
C SER A 50 20.14 -10.64 -1.58
N GLU A 51 19.21 -9.70 -1.82
CA GLU A 51 18.82 -9.31 -3.20
C GLU A 51 19.88 -8.43 -3.88
N LEU A 52 20.56 -7.60 -3.10
CA LEU A 52 21.60 -6.71 -3.62
C LEU A 52 22.99 -7.33 -3.58
N ASP A 53 23.14 -8.48 -2.92
CA ASP A 53 24.45 -9.13 -2.70
C ASP A 53 25.47 -8.13 -2.15
N LEU A 54 25.10 -7.49 -1.01
CA LEU A 54 25.89 -6.43 -0.41
C LEU A 54 27.12 -7.00 0.30
N GLU A 55 28.27 -6.46 -0.04
CA GLU A 55 29.50 -6.67 0.75
C GLU A 55 29.37 -5.98 2.13
N VAL A 56 30.20 -6.40 3.10
CA VAL A 56 30.15 -5.90 4.47
C VAL A 56 30.32 -4.37 4.50
N ASP A 57 31.33 -3.85 3.82
CA ASP A 57 31.62 -2.41 3.75
C ASP A 57 30.48 -1.60 3.09
N GLN A 58 29.83 -2.20 2.08
CA GLN A 58 28.65 -1.61 1.46
C GLN A 58 27.47 -1.58 2.43
N ALA A 59 27.22 -2.68 3.13
CA ALA A 59 26.12 -2.81 4.08
C ALA A 59 26.27 -1.80 5.25
N GLU A 60 27.49 -1.64 5.78
CA GLU A 60 27.77 -0.67 6.85
C GLU A 60 27.45 0.77 6.46
N LYS A 61 27.68 1.16 5.21
CA LYS A 61 27.38 2.50 4.69
C LYS A 61 25.93 2.65 4.24
N PHE A 62 25.38 1.59 3.65
CA PHE A 62 24.04 1.60 3.05
C PHE A 62 22.91 1.60 4.10
N PHE A 63 22.96 0.72 5.12
CA PHE A 63 21.84 0.58 6.04
C PHE A 63 21.55 1.80 6.92
N PRO A 64 22.52 2.56 7.43
CA PRO A 64 22.22 3.82 8.13
C PRO A 64 21.48 4.82 7.24
N ARG A 65 21.89 4.95 5.97
CA ARG A 65 21.25 5.80 4.97
C ARG A 65 19.82 5.33 4.64
N PHE A 66 19.64 4.03 4.47
CA PHE A 66 18.34 3.40 4.25
C PHE A 66 17.38 3.63 5.42
N ARG A 67 17.84 3.47 6.67
CA ARG A 67 17.00 3.74 7.85
C ARG A 67 16.60 5.21 7.93
N LYS A 68 17.51 6.14 7.65
CA LYS A 68 17.22 7.57 7.61
C LYS A 68 16.14 7.87 6.56
N HIS A 69 16.33 7.39 5.34
CA HIS A 69 15.35 7.53 4.25
C HIS A 69 13.98 6.98 4.65
N ARG A 70 13.92 5.77 5.21
CA ARG A 70 12.65 5.19 5.68
C ARG A 70 11.95 6.06 6.72
N LYS A 71 12.69 6.60 7.67
CA LYS A 71 12.14 7.49 8.70
C LYS A 71 11.54 8.78 8.09
N GLU A 72 12.20 9.36 7.12
CA GLU A 72 11.72 10.56 6.42
C GLU A 72 10.42 10.28 5.64
N ILE A 73 10.37 9.17 4.90
CA ILE A 73 9.15 8.70 4.21
C ILE A 73 8.02 8.44 5.21
N GLU A 74 8.30 7.81 6.35
CA GLU A 74 7.29 7.51 7.38
C GLU A 74 6.67 8.77 7.97
N ILE A 75 7.45 9.82 8.20
CA ILE A 75 6.94 11.11 8.68
C ILE A 75 5.94 11.70 7.69
N LEU A 76 6.26 11.67 6.39
CA LEU A 76 5.35 12.18 5.35
C LEU A 76 4.08 11.33 5.22
N ARG A 77 4.20 10.01 5.26
CA ARG A 77 3.05 9.10 5.27
C ARG A 77 2.14 9.32 6.49
N LYS A 78 2.71 9.59 7.65
CA LYS A 78 1.92 9.90 8.84
C LYS A 78 1.13 11.18 8.63
N LYS A 79 1.73 12.23 8.06
CA LYS A 79 1.05 13.49 7.75
C LYS A 79 -0.07 13.28 6.72
N ASP A 80 0.19 12.56 5.64
CA ASP A 80 -0.79 12.21 4.61
C ASP A 80 -2.00 11.47 5.21
N ARG A 81 -1.76 10.44 6.04
CA ARG A 81 -2.82 9.69 6.72
C ARG A 81 -3.65 10.55 7.69
N LEU A 82 -2.99 11.43 8.46
CA LEU A 82 -3.70 12.30 9.39
C LEU A 82 -4.61 13.28 8.65
N LEU A 83 -4.13 13.86 7.57
CA LEU A 83 -4.95 14.75 6.74
C LEU A 83 -6.10 14.00 6.06
N ALA A 84 -5.85 12.84 5.47
CA ALA A 84 -6.89 11.99 4.89
C ALA A 84 -7.95 11.57 5.92
N LYS A 85 -7.53 11.26 7.16
CA LYS A 85 -8.44 10.95 8.27
C LYS A 85 -9.29 12.15 8.67
N SER A 86 -8.73 13.36 8.75
CA SER A 86 -9.50 14.57 9.06
C SER A 86 -10.55 14.88 7.99
N ILE A 87 -10.20 14.75 6.71
CA ILE A 87 -11.14 14.91 5.60
C ILE A 87 -12.29 13.89 5.70
N LYS A 88 -11.97 12.63 5.98
CA LYS A 88 -12.98 11.58 6.15
C LYS A 88 -13.95 11.89 7.31
N LEU A 89 -13.44 12.41 8.42
CA LEU A 89 -14.25 12.82 9.57
C LEU A 89 -15.16 13.99 9.20
N ASP A 90 -14.66 15.04 8.55
CA ASP A 90 -15.44 16.18 8.10
C ASP A 90 -16.62 15.75 7.19
N ILE A 91 -16.35 14.80 6.26
CA ILE A 91 -17.39 14.23 5.40
C ILE A 91 -18.41 13.42 6.21
N SER A 92 -17.96 12.56 7.14
CA SER A 92 -18.85 11.70 7.93
C SER A 92 -19.75 12.49 8.88
N GLN A 93 -19.32 13.69 9.30
CA GLN A 93 -20.07 14.61 10.14
C GLN A 93 -20.98 15.56 9.32
N ASN A 94 -21.12 15.32 8.02
CA ASN A 94 -21.88 16.18 7.10
C ASN A 94 -21.47 17.67 7.16
N LYS A 95 -20.21 17.96 7.45
CA LYS A 95 -19.70 19.31 7.46
C LYS A 95 -19.73 19.90 6.06
N LYS A 96 -20.31 21.09 5.92
CA LYS A 96 -20.31 21.82 4.64
C LYS A 96 -18.89 22.27 4.31
N LEU A 97 -18.23 21.59 3.40
CA LEU A 97 -16.90 21.95 2.92
C LEU A 97 -17.01 23.01 1.83
N LYS A 98 -16.23 24.08 1.94
CA LYS A 98 -16.11 25.06 0.88
C LYS A 98 -15.18 24.54 -0.22
N GLN A 99 -15.46 24.89 -1.47
CA GLN A 99 -14.63 24.47 -2.60
C GLN A 99 -13.15 24.86 -2.43
N SER A 100 -12.87 26.03 -1.85
CA SER A 100 -11.50 26.49 -1.57
C SER A 100 -10.76 25.59 -0.55
N GLU A 101 -11.47 25.10 0.47
CA GLU A 101 -10.93 24.16 1.46
C GLU A 101 -10.59 22.83 0.83
N VAL A 102 -11.50 22.29 0.01
CA VAL A 102 -11.29 21.05 -0.74
C VAL A 102 -10.06 21.14 -1.64
N VAL A 103 -9.94 22.22 -2.41
CA VAL A 103 -8.77 22.46 -3.28
C VAL A 103 -7.46 22.53 -2.46
N LYS A 104 -7.48 23.20 -1.29
CA LYS A 104 -6.33 23.26 -0.38
C LYS A 104 -5.92 21.87 0.11
N MET A 105 -6.88 21.07 0.57
CA MET A 105 -6.64 19.69 1.04
C MET A 105 -6.04 18.81 -0.06
N ILE A 106 -6.58 18.86 -1.28
CA ILE A 106 -6.06 18.11 -2.44
C ILE A 106 -4.62 18.53 -2.75
N LYS A 107 -4.33 19.83 -2.76
CA LYS A 107 -2.98 20.34 -3.00
C LYS A 107 -2.00 19.85 -1.93
N GLU A 108 -2.42 19.82 -0.67
CA GLU A 108 -1.60 19.36 0.45
C GLU A 108 -1.29 17.87 0.37
N LEU A 109 -2.31 17.01 0.15
CA LEU A 109 -2.11 15.57 -0.10
C LEU A 109 -1.17 15.32 -1.29
N SER A 110 -1.38 16.07 -2.38
CA SER A 110 -0.51 15.96 -3.57
C SER A 110 0.92 16.40 -3.28
N SER A 111 1.12 17.39 -2.39
CA SER A 111 2.46 17.83 -1.99
C SER A 111 3.20 16.75 -1.20
N PHE A 112 2.52 16.04 -0.28
CA PHE A 112 3.13 14.92 0.44
C PHE A 112 3.56 13.79 -0.51
N ARG A 113 2.70 13.44 -1.47
CA ARG A 113 3.02 12.41 -2.48
C ARG A 113 4.24 12.79 -3.32
N ARG A 114 4.31 14.04 -3.80
CA ARG A 114 5.49 14.53 -4.52
C ARG A 114 6.76 14.46 -3.67
N LYS A 115 6.72 14.97 -2.45
CA LYS A 115 7.86 14.92 -1.53
C LYS A 115 8.33 13.49 -1.25
N MET A 116 7.41 12.52 -1.12
CA MET A 116 7.78 11.12 -0.96
C MET A 116 8.45 10.55 -2.21
N ALA A 117 7.96 10.91 -3.41
CA ALA A 117 8.59 10.51 -4.66
C ALA A 117 10.00 11.11 -4.80
N ASP A 118 10.14 12.40 -4.54
CA ASP A 118 11.45 13.09 -4.59
C ASP A 118 12.45 12.48 -3.61
N LEU A 119 12.03 12.12 -2.39
CA LEU A 119 12.88 11.43 -1.42
C LEU A 119 13.30 10.04 -1.91
N GLU A 120 12.38 9.31 -2.53
CA GLU A 120 12.66 7.97 -3.07
C GLU A 120 13.67 8.05 -4.22
N ASP A 121 13.44 8.94 -5.18
CA ASP A 121 14.34 9.15 -6.31
C ASP A 121 15.73 9.63 -5.87
N ASN A 122 15.79 10.59 -4.95
CA ASN A 122 17.05 11.07 -4.38
C ASN A 122 17.80 9.96 -3.63
N PHE A 123 17.10 9.08 -2.91
CA PHE A 123 17.72 7.95 -2.23
C PHE A 123 18.31 6.96 -3.25
N LEU A 124 17.54 6.60 -4.28
CA LEU A 124 17.98 5.68 -5.31
C LEU A 124 19.21 6.22 -6.04
N ILE A 125 19.16 7.48 -6.49
CA ILE A 125 20.26 8.12 -7.23
C ILE A 125 21.52 8.20 -6.37
N LYS A 126 21.40 8.71 -5.14
CA LYS A 126 22.54 8.87 -4.22
C LYS A 126 23.10 7.54 -3.70
N SER A 127 22.36 6.43 -3.84
CA SER A 127 22.89 5.11 -3.47
C SER A 127 23.96 4.61 -4.43
N GLY A 128 24.11 5.24 -5.61
CA GLY A 128 25.16 4.89 -6.58
C GLY A 128 26.60 5.21 -6.14
N ASP A 129 26.78 5.98 -5.04
CA ASP A 129 28.09 6.16 -4.42
C ASP A 129 28.54 4.97 -3.53
N ILE A 130 27.61 4.06 -3.23
CA ILE A 130 27.85 2.85 -2.42
C ILE A 130 27.64 1.59 -3.25
N LEU A 131 26.60 1.60 -4.09
CA LEU A 131 26.15 0.46 -4.88
C LEU A 131 26.68 0.53 -6.30
N ASN A 132 27.03 -0.62 -6.86
CA ASN A 132 27.31 -0.70 -8.29
C ASN A 132 26.00 -0.54 -9.12
N PRO A 133 26.09 -0.30 -10.44
CA PRO A 133 24.90 -0.06 -11.28
C PRO A 133 23.87 -1.17 -11.24
N GLU A 134 24.28 -2.44 -11.15
CA GLU A 134 23.39 -3.58 -11.08
C GLU A 134 22.65 -3.62 -9.73
N GLN A 135 23.35 -3.43 -8.63
CA GLN A 135 22.79 -3.35 -7.28
C GLN A 135 21.80 -2.17 -7.18
N GLN A 136 22.16 -1.02 -7.75
CA GLN A 136 21.29 0.16 -7.77
C GLN A 136 20.00 -0.11 -8.57
N ALA A 137 20.08 -0.79 -9.71
CA ALA A 137 18.91 -1.20 -10.48
C ALA A 137 18.02 -2.19 -9.70
N LYS A 138 18.64 -3.18 -9.05
CA LYS A 138 17.93 -4.13 -8.15
C LYS A 138 17.22 -3.39 -7.02
N LEU A 139 17.85 -2.40 -6.38
CA LEU A 139 17.25 -1.57 -5.36
C LEU A 139 16.00 -0.83 -5.89
N GLY A 140 16.07 -0.26 -7.09
CA GLY A 140 14.95 0.44 -7.72
C GLY A 140 13.71 -0.43 -7.93
N ILE A 141 13.88 -1.73 -8.18
CA ILE A 141 12.76 -2.67 -8.36
C ILE A 141 12.38 -3.43 -7.08
N PHE A 142 13.23 -3.40 -6.06
CA PHE A 142 13.06 -4.17 -4.81
C PHE A 142 11.72 -3.92 -4.14
N LYS A 143 11.32 -2.66 -3.98
CA LYS A 143 10.04 -2.29 -3.35
C LYS A 143 8.86 -2.96 -4.07
N ARG A 144 8.85 -2.90 -5.40
CA ARG A 144 7.79 -3.50 -6.23
C ARG A 144 7.76 -5.03 -6.11
N LYS A 145 8.94 -5.67 -6.09
CA LYS A 145 9.09 -7.11 -5.89
C LYS A 145 8.58 -7.54 -4.53
N MET A 146 9.02 -6.89 -3.47
CA MET A 146 8.61 -7.15 -2.09
C MET A 146 7.10 -6.99 -1.89
N MET A 147 6.49 -5.91 -2.43
CA MET A 147 5.05 -5.67 -2.37
C MET A 147 4.25 -6.77 -3.06
N ARG A 148 4.73 -7.28 -4.19
CA ARG A 148 4.11 -8.39 -4.91
C ARG A 148 4.14 -9.68 -4.09
N GLU A 149 5.26 -10.00 -3.47
CA GLU A 149 5.42 -11.20 -2.63
C GLU A 149 4.50 -11.16 -1.41
N LEU A 150 4.43 -10.02 -0.72
CA LEU A 150 3.53 -9.83 0.43
C LEU A 150 2.07 -10.00 0.03
N LYS A 151 1.63 -9.40 -1.09
CA LYS A 151 0.26 -9.59 -1.62
C LYS A 151 -0.03 -11.05 -1.97
N GLY A 152 0.91 -11.74 -2.60
CA GLY A 152 0.80 -13.16 -2.94
C GLY A 152 0.65 -14.05 -1.69
N GLY A 153 1.40 -13.75 -0.64
CA GLY A 153 1.33 -14.45 0.64
C GLY A 153 -0.03 -14.28 1.35
N ILE A 154 -0.56 -13.07 1.36
CA ILE A 154 -1.88 -12.74 1.95
C ILE A 154 -3.00 -13.46 1.21
N ASN A 155 -3.01 -13.43 -0.12
CA ASN A 155 -4.01 -14.10 -0.93
C ASN A 155 -3.97 -15.62 -0.75
N LYS A 156 -2.78 -16.22 -0.61
CA LYS A 156 -2.61 -17.65 -0.35
C LYS A 156 -3.13 -18.06 1.03
N LYS A 157 -2.98 -17.20 2.05
CA LYS A 157 -3.56 -17.43 3.39
C LYS A 157 -5.09 -17.31 3.37
N ARG A 158 -5.66 -16.32 2.68
CA ARG A 158 -7.12 -16.14 2.53
C ARG A 158 -7.77 -17.32 1.80
N SER A 159 -7.18 -17.81 0.71
CA SER A 159 -7.71 -18.95 -0.04
C SER A 159 -7.67 -20.27 0.77
N ARG A 160 -6.64 -20.46 1.61
CA ARG A 160 -6.56 -21.63 2.51
C ARG A 160 -7.54 -21.56 3.67
N GLY A 161 -7.78 -20.38 4.24
CA GLY A 161 -8.76 -20.14 5.31
C GLY A 161 -10.20 -20.33 4.83
N GLY A 162 -10.54 -19.86 3.63
CA GLY A 162 -11.86 -20.03 3.02
C GLY A 162 -12.22 -21.50 2.75
N LYS A 163 -11.26 -22.29 2.24
CA LYS A 163 -11.47 -23.73 1.99
C LYS A 163 -11.73 -24.54 3.28
N ARG A 164 -11.13 -24.15 4.40
CA ARG A 164 -11.36 -24.83 5.70
C ARG A 164 -12.75 -24.53 6.27
N LYS A 165 -13.29 -23.32 6.13
CA LYS A 165 -14.65 -22.98 6.55
C LYS A 165 -15.69 -23.76 5.75
N PHE A 166 -15.57 -23.78 4.42
CA PHE A 166 -16.50 -24.51 3.55
C PHE A 166 -16.51 -26.04 3.76
N SER A 167 -15.36 -26.64 4.12
CA SER A 167 -15.28 -28.08 4.36
C SER A 167 -15.90 -28.47 5.70
N ASN A 168 -15.88 -27.60 6.71
CA ASN A 168 -16.51 -27.86 8.01
C ASN A 168 -18.05 -27.71 7.96
N GLU A 169 -18.57 -26.75 7.20
CA GLU A 169 -20.02 -26.63 6.99
C GLU A 169 -20.61 -27.84 6.26
N ARG A 170 -19.91 -28.37 5.25
CA ARG A 170 -20.36 -29.58 4.55
C ARG A 170 -20.32 -30.84 5.43
N LYS A 171 -19.41 -30.95 6.42
CA LYS A 171 -19.36 -32.07 7.35
C LYS A 171 -20.48 -31.99 8.39
N ASN A 172 -20.86 -30.82 8.86
CA ASN A 172 -21.96 -30.66 9.81
C ASN A 172 -23.34 -30.88 9.16
N ASN A 173 -23.53 -30.55 7.90
CA ASN A 173 -24.82 -30.75 7.22
C ASN A 173 -25.08 -32.23 6.84
N LYS A 174 -24.03 -33.08 6.77
CA LYS A 174 -24.21 -34.52 6.53
C LYS A 174 -24.60 -35.33 7.75
N ARG A 175 -24.50 -34.79 8.98
CA ARG A 175 -24.87 -35.47 10.22
C ARG A 175 -26.32 -35.27 10.63
N GLY A 176 -27.08 -34.39 9.96
CA GLY A 176 -28.48 -34.07 10.30
C GLY A 176 -29.53 -34.79 9.45
N PHE A 177 -29.16 -35.65 8.49
CA PHE A 177 -30.13 -36.24 7.55
C PHE A 177 -30.56 -37.67 7.83
N TRP A 178 -30.10 -38.26 8.94
CA TRP A 178 -30.52 -39.60 9.35
C TRP A 178 -30.91 -39.60 10.83
N LYS A 179 -32.16 -39.16 11.12
CA LYS A 179 -32.98 -39.55 12.25
C LYS A 179 -34.43 -39.48 11.85
#